data_1b048a7911392776b93298ae2ef77b35
#
_entry.id   1b048a7911392776b93298ae2ef77b35
#
_cell.length_a   1.000
_cell.length_b   1.000
_cell.length_c   1.000
_cell.angle_alpha   90.00
_cell.angle_beta   90.00
_cell.angle_gamma   90.00
#
_symmetry.space_group_name_H-M   'P 1'
#
loop_
_entity.id
_entity.type
_entity.pdbx_description
1 polymer ?
#
loop_
_entity_poly.entity_id
_entity_poly.type
_entity_poly.pdbx_seq_one_letter_code
_entity_poly.pdbx_strand_id
1 'polypeptide(L)'
;VVVAKGVNAVSEGANRPSTPEAVDVFLKNNILYGPGKAANAGGVSVSGLEMTQNSMRLSWSKEEVDEKLKGIMASIHESCVKYGTEADGFVNYVKGANVAGFMKVAKAMMAQGVL
;
A
#
# COMPACT_ATOMS: atom_id res chain seq x y z
N VAL A 1 2.26 -24.62 3.30
CA VAL A 1 3.74 -24.65 3.20
C VAL A 1 4.34 -23.39 3.84
N VAL A 2 3.93 -22.18 3.46
CA VAL A 2 4.51 -20.89 3.96
C VAL A 2 4.40 -20.80 5.50
N VAL A 3 3.22 -21.02 6.06
CA VAL A 3 2.94 -20.97 7.51
C VAL A 3 3.81 -21.99 8.26
N ALA A 4 3.90 -23.22 7.76
CA ALA A 4 4.69 -24.30 8.39
C ALA A 4 6.22 -24.04 8.38
N LYS A 5 6.68 -23.06 7.61
CA LYS A 5 8.08 -22.64 7.53
C LYS A 5 8.44 -21.49 8.49
N GLY A 6 7.49 -21.02 9.30
CA GLY A 6 7.73 -19.94 10.26
C GLY A 6 7.96 -18.57 9.61
N VAL A 7 7.33 -18.32 8.47
CA VAL A 7 7.41 -17.02 7.78
C VAL A 7 6.63 -15.98 8.58
N ASN A 8 7.25 -14.84 8.87
CA ASN A 8 6.65 -13.76 9.65
C ASN A 8 5.95 -12.72 8.78
N ALA A 9 6.35 -12.58 7.52
CA ALA A 9 5.78 -11.61 6.60
C ALA A 9 5.75 -12.13 5.17
N VAL A 10 4.72 -11.74 4.42
CA VAL A 10 4.55 -11.98 2.99
C VAL A 10 4.22 -10.64 2.32
N SER A 11 4.90 -10.31 1.24
CA SER A 11 4.64 -9.09 0.48
C SER A 11 4.47 -9.43 -1.01
N GLU A 12 3.47 -8.84 -1.63
CA GLU A 12 3.15 -9.07 -3.04
C GLU A 12 3.77 -8.01 -3.94
N GLY A 13 4.66 -8.44 -4.85
CA GLY A 13 5.16 -7.59 -5.93
C GLY A 13 4.23 -7.54 -7.14
N ALA A 14 3.50 -8.62 -7.40
CA ALA A 14 2.55 -8.73 -8.52
C ALA A 14 1.13 -8.34 -8.10
N ASN A 15 0.23 -8.22 -9.07
CA ASN A 15 -1.18 -7.93 -8.84
C ASN A 15 -1.93 -9.22 -8.51
N ARG A 16 -2.33 -9.38 -7.24
CA ARG A 16 -3.12 -10.52 -6.72
C ARG A 16 -2.50 -11.90 -6.98
N PRO A 17 -1.23 -12.14 -6.64
CA PRO A 17 -0.63 -13.46 -6.82
C PRO A 17 -1.18 -14.52 -5.84
N SER A 18 -1.69 -14.09 -4.68
CA SER A 18 -2.30 -14.98 -3.69
C SER A 18 -3.81 -15.07 -3.87
N THR A 19 -4.38 -16.27 -3.67
CA THR A 19 -5.83 -16.45 -3.65
C THR A 19 -6.44 -15.85 -2.36
N PRO A 20 -7.74 -15.49 -2.34
CA PRO A 20 -8.40 -15.00 -1.12
C PRO A 20 -8.23 -15.95 0.06
N GLU A 21 -8.33 -17.26 -0.16
CA GLU A 21 -8.18 -18.27 0.87
C GLU A 21 -6.76 -18.30 1.45
N ALA A 22 -5.74 -18.05 0.61
CA ALA A 22 -4.36 -17.95 1.06
C ALA A 22 -4.16 -16.71 1.95
N VAL A 23 -4.75 -15.59 1.58
CA VAL A 23 -4.73 -14.35 2.37
C VAL A 23 -5.39 -14.57 3.74
N ASP A 24 -6.54 -15.24 3.78
CA ASP A 24 -7.23 -15.59 5.03
C ASP A 24 -6.35 -16.46 5.93
N VAL A 25 -5.60 -17.41 5.35
CA VAL A 25 -4.66 -18.24 6.11
C VAL A 25 -3.52 -17.38 6.69
N PHE A 26 -2.97 -16.44 5.95
CA PHE A 26 -1.93 -15.54 6.45
C PHE A 26 -2.44 -14.72 7.65
N LEU A 27 -3.60 -14.10 7.52
CA LEU A 27 -4.19 -13.27 8.57
C LEU A 27 -4.52 -14.09 9.83
N LYS A 28 -5.11 -15.29 9.68
CA LYS A 28 -5.43 -16.18 10.81
C LYS A 28 -4.19 -16.68 11.58
N ASN A 29 -3.03 -16.67 10.95
CA ASN A 29 -1.77 -17.09 11.59
C ASN A 29 -0.88 -15.87 11.97
N ASN A 30 -1.45 -14.66 12.03
CA ASN A 30 -0.75 -13.42 12.37
C ASN A 30 0.51 -13.17 11.52
N ILE A 31 0.49 -13.60 10.24
CA ILE A 31 1.53 -13.27 9.27
C ILE A 31 1.25 -11.88 8.74
N LEU A 32 2.23 -11.00 8.81
CA LEU A 32 2.14 -9.66 8.22
C LEU A 32 2.05 -9.81 6.70
N TYR A 33 0.93 -9.39 6.12
CA TYR A 33 0.67 -9.55 4.70
C TYR A 33 0.53 -8.20 4.01
N GLY A 34 1.52 -7.84 3.19
CA GLY A 34 1.51 -6.65 2.36
C GLY A 34 0.81 -6.91 1.03
N PRO A 35 -0.46 -6.46 0.86
CA PRO A 35 -1.22 -6.69 -0.37
C PRO A 35 -0.60 -5.92 -1.54
N GLY A 36 -0.69 -6.49 -2.75
CA GLY A 36 -0.09 -5.92 -3.95
C GLY A 36 -0.47 -4.46 -4.17
N LYS A 37 -1.73 -4.09 -3.95
CA LYS A 37 -2.22 -2.70 -4.09
C LYS A 37 -1.45 -1.65 -3.26
N ALA A 38 -0.79 -2.06 -2.18
CA ALA A 38 0.04 -1.20 -1.36
C ALA A 38 1.54 -1.49 -1.61
N ALA A 39 1.93 -2.75 -1.58
CA ALA A 39 3.33 -3.16 -1.67
C ALA A 39 3.96 -2.87 -3.05
N ASN A 40 3.18 -2.98 -4.14
CA ASN A 40 3.67 -2.73 -5.50
C ASN A 40 3.39 -1.31 -6.03
N ALA A 41 2.88 -0.41 -5.18
CA ALA A 41 2.53 0.96 -5.58
C ALA A 41 3.72 1.80 -6.04
N GLY A 42 4.95 1.36 -5.78
CA GLY A 42 6.18 2.04 -6.21
C GLY A 42 6.27 2.21 -7.71
N GLY A 43 5.88 1.20 -8.49
CA GLY A 43 5.91 1.26 -9.97
C GLY A 43 5.02 2.38 -10.52
N VAL A 44 3.75 2.43 -10.10
CA VAL A 44 2.83 3.48 -10.54
C VAL A 44 3.20 4.86 -9.97
N SER A 45 3.81 4.91 -8.80
CA SER A 45 4.31 6.16 -8.22
C SER A 45 5.42 6.76 -9.06
N VAL A 46 6.37 5.96 -9.55
CA VAL A 46 7.43 6.42 -10.45
C VAL A 46 6.84 6.92 -11.77
N SER A 47 5.85 6.23 -12.33
CA SER A 47 5.14 6.71 -13.53
C SER A 47 4.46 8.07 -13.28
N GLY A 48 3.86 8.27 -12.11
CA GLY A 48 3.30 9.57 -11.71
C GLY A 48 4.36 10.67 -11.58
N LEU A 49 5.53 10.35 -11.04
CA LEU A 49 6.67 11.27 -10.98
C LEU A 49 7.19 11.63 -12.38
N GLU A 50 7.27 10.65 -13.28
CA GLU A 50 7.63 10.88 -14.69
C GLU A 50 6.66 11.84 -15.37
N MET A 51 5.35 11.59 -15.25
CA MET A 51 4.32 12.48 -15.80
C MET A 51 4.43 13.91 -15.22
N THR A 52 4.76 14.02 -13.94
CA THR A 52 4.96 15.31 -13.29
C THR A 52 6.16 16.06 -13.90
N GLN A 53 7.32 15.39 -14.04
CA GLN A 53 8.50 15.98 -14.70
C GLN A 53 8.18 16.45 -16.12
N ASN A 54 7.48 15.62 -16.90
CA ASN A 54 7.11 15.94 -18.27
C ASN A 54 6.18 17.17 -18.33
N SER A 55 5.19 17.25 -17.44
CA SER A 55 4.27 18.39 -17.36
C SER A 55 4.97 19.69 -16.95
N MET A 56 5.92 19.59 -16.05
CA MET A 56 6.72 20.74 -15.57
C MET A 56 7.88 21.10 -16.50
N ARG A 57 8.19 20.25 -17.49
CA ARG A 57 9.37 20.36 -18.37
C ARG A 57 10.67 20.40 -17.59
N LEU A 58 10.75 19.61 -16.53
CA LEU A 58 11.92 19.46 -15.67
C LEU A 58 12.45 18.02 -15.73
N SER A 59 13.69 17.86 -15.30
CA SER A 59 14.30 16.56 -15.06
C SER A 59 14.86 16.51 -13.64
N TRP A 60 14.47 15.52 -12.88
CA TRP A 60 15.05 15.25 -11.56
C TRP A 60 16.20 14.25 -11.69
N SER A 61 17.16 14.35 -10.80
CA SER A 61 18.21 13.34 -10.67
C SER A 61 17.64 12.00 -10.20
N LYS A 62 18.40 10.94 -10.36
CA LYS A 62 18.03 9.60 -9.85
C LYS A 62 17.79 9.65 -8.34
N GLU A 63 18.64 10.38 -7.62
CA GLU A 63 18.59 10.52 -6.17
C GLU A 63 17.32 11.25 -5.73
N GLU A 64 16.93 12.32 -6.42
CA GLU A 64 15.68 13.05 -6.15
C GLU A 64 14.45 12.18 -6.38
N VAL A 65 14.43 11.38 -7.46
CA VAL A 65 13.33 10.44 -7.74
C VAL A 65 13.25 9.36 -6.67
N ASP A 66 14.39 8.80 -6.26
CA ASP A 66 14.47 7.76 -5.22
C ASP A 66 13.96 8.29 -3.87
N GLU A 67 14.37 9.50 -3.48
CA GLU A 67 13.88 10.14 -2.24
C GLU A 67 12.37 10.38 -2.26
N LYS A 68 11.83 10.89 -3.38
CA LYS A 68 10.38 11.05 -3.54
C LYS A 68 9.65 9.72 -3.46
N LEU A 69 10.17 8.69 -4.11
CA LEU A 69 9.59 7.34 -4.06
C LEU A 69 9.60 6.77 -2.64
N LYS A 70 10.70 6.90 -1.91
CA LYS A 70 10.78 6.49 -0.49
C LYS A 70 9.73 7.20 0.36
N GLY A 71 9.57 8.51 0.18
CA GLY A 71 8.54 9.29 0.88
C GLY A 71 7.12 8.81 0.58
N ILE A 72 6.82 8.52 -0.69
CA ILE A 72 5.51 7.98 -1.10
C ILE A 72 5.27 6.62 -0.46
N MET A 73 6.22 5.69 -0.52
CA MET A 73 6.07 4.35 0.04
C MET A 73 5.95 4.37 1.57
N ALA A 74 6.71 5.24 2.25
CA ALA A 74 6.57 5.45 3.69
C ALA A 74 5.16 5.95 4.06
N SER A 75 4.63 6.93 3.33
CA SER A 75 3.27 7.45 3.56
C SER A 75 2.17 6.40 3.31
N ILE A 76 2.35 5.53 2.31
CA ILE A 76 1.44 4.39 2.07
C ILE A 76 1.49 3.43 3.26
N HIS A 77 2.69 3.08 3.74
CA HIS A 77 2.86 2.21 4.90
C HIS A 77 2.20 2.80 6.15
N GLU A 78 2.48 4.05 6.48
CA GLU A 78 1.88 4.77 7.63
C GLU A 78 0.35 4.79 7.55
N SER A 79 -0.21 5.02 6.36
CA SER A 79 -1.65 4.99 6.13
C SER A 79 -2.23 3.59 6.38
N CYS A 80 -1.55 2.55 5.91
CA CYS A 80 -1.95 1.16 6.16
C CYS A 80 -1.92 0.82 7.66
N VAL A 81 -0.87 1.21 8.37
CA VAL A 81 -0.73 1.01 9.81
C VAL A 81 -1.84 1.76 10.55
N LYS A 82 -2.05 3.03 10.24
CA LYS A 82 -3.05 3.89 10.88
C LYS A 82 -4.46 3.29 10.85
N TYR A 83 -4.86 2.73 9.71
CA TYR A 83 -6.21 2.20 9.52
C TYR A 83 -6.31 0.68 9.67
N GLY A 84 -5.18 -0.02 9.74
CA GLY A 84 -5.13 -1.48 9.79
C GLY A 84 -4.76 -2.05 11.15
N THR A 85 -4.31 -1.23 12.12
CA THR A 85 -3.96 -1.72 13.46
C THR A 85 -5.22 -2.19 14.19
N GLU A 86 -5.19 -3.43 14.64
CA GLU A 86 -6.25 -4.08 15.42
C GLU A 86 -6.04 -3.83 16.93
N ALA A 87 -7.03 -4.21 17.73
CA ALA A 87 -7.02 -3.96 19.18
C ALA A 87 -5.88 -4.69 19.92
N ASP A 88 -5.41 -5.80 19.37
CA ASP A 88 -4.29 -6.60 19.89
C ASP A 88 -2.91 -6.09 19.41
N GLY A 89 -2.89 -5.02 18.61
CA GLY A 89 -1.67 -4.44 18.03
C GLY A 89 -1.23 -5.08 16.71
N PHE A 90 -1.92 -6.13 16.22
CA PHE A 90 -1.64 -6.70 14.91
C PHE A 90 -2.01 -5.72 13.80
N VAL A 91 -1.18 -5.62 12.76
CA VAL A 91 -1.45 -4.76 11.61
C VAL A 91 -2.02 -5.56 10.45
N ASN A 92 -3.30 -5.39 10.19
CA ASN A 92 -3.98 -5.92 9.02
C ASN A 92 -3.83 -4.96 7.84
N TYR A 93 -2.79 -5.13 7.04
CA TYR A 93 -2.50 -4.25 5.89
C TYR A 93 -3.56 -4.31 4.80
N VAL A 94 -4.31 -5.41 4.66
CA VAL A 94 -5.43 -5.50 3.70
C VAL A 94 -6.53 -4.53 4.09
N LYS A 95 -6.95 -4.57 5.35
CA LYS A 95 -7.92 -3.63 5.93
C LYS A 95 -7.40 -2.20 5.85
N GLY A 96 -6.14 -1.98 6.27
CA GLY A 96 -5.49 -0.67 6.27
C GLY A 96 -5.48 -0.04 4.87
N ALA A 97 -5.06 -0.77 3.85
CA ALA A 97 -5.02 -0.27 2.48
C ALA A 97 -6.42 0.06 1.93
N ASN A 98 -7.41 -0.81 2.20
CA ASN A 98 -8.79 -0.59 1.77
C ASN A 98 -9.41 0.64 2.43
N VAL A 99 -9.28 0.76 3.75
CA VAL A 99 -9.85 1.88 4.51
C VAL A 99 -9.15 3.19 4.17
N ALA A 100 -7.82 3.19 4.01
CA ALA A 100 -7.07 4.38 3.59
C ALA A 100 -7.55 4.90 2.23
N GLY A 101 -7.71 4.02 1.25
CA GLY A 101 -8.23 4.37 -0.07
C GLY A 101 -9.67 4.90 -0.01
N PHE A 102 -10.55 4.19 0.70
CA PHE A 102 -11.94 4.62 0.91
C PHE A 102 -12.02 6.00 1.57
N MET A 103 -11.27 6.23 2.64
CA MET A 103 -11.29 7.50 3.38
C MET A 103 -10.85 8.69 2.53
N LYS A 104 -9.93 8.49 1.59
CA LYS A 104 -9.51 9.54 0.66
C LYS A 104 -10.68 9.97 -0.24
N VAL A 105 -11.40 9.00 -0.80
CA VAL A 105 -12.55 9.27 -1.68
C VAL A 105 -13.73 9.83 -0.86
N ALA A 106 -14.06 9.22 0.27
CA ALA A 106 -15.16 9.65 1.13
C ALA A 106 -15.01 11.11 1.60
N LYS A 107 -13.80 11.49 2.00
CA LYS A 107 -13.52 12.90 2.38
C LYS A 107 -13.69 13.86 1.21
N ALA A 108 -13.25 13.48 0.02
CA ALA A 108 -13.45 14.29 -1.17
C ALA A 108 -14.93 14.44 -1.51
N MET A 109 -15.71 13.37 -1.46
CA MET A 109 -17.16 13.39 -1.65
C MET A 109 -17.87 14.26 -0.62
N MET A 110 -17.51 14.16 0.66
CA MET A 110 -18.07 15.01 1.71
C MET A 110 -17.76 16.48 1.51
N ALA A 111 -16.57 16.81 1.01
CA ALA A 111 -16.16 18.20 0.77
C ALA A 111 -16.81 18.80 -0.48
N GLN A 112 -17.06 18.00 -1.51
CA GLN A 112 -17.60 18.45 -2.80
C GLN A 112 -19.11 18.21 -2.94
N GLY A 113 -19.69 17.44 -2.04
CA GLY A 113 -21.06 16.96 -2.15
C GLY A 113 -21.15 15.66 -2.95
N VAL A 114 -22.24 14.91 -2.68
CA VAL A 114 -22.61 13.72 -3.45
C VAL A 114 -23.72 14.15 -4.40
N LEU A 115 -23.44 14.11 -5.69
CA LEU A 115 -24.42 14.40 -6.75
C LEU A 115 -25.18 13.14 -7.10
#